data_24812f6486a2ea9724a2865682d8073d
#
_entry.id   24812f6486a2ea9724a2865682d8073d
#
_cell.length_a   1.000
_cell.length_b   1.000
_cell.length_c   1.000
_cell.angle_alpha   90.00
_cell.angle_beta   90.00
_cell.angle_gamma   90.00
#
_symmetry.space_group_name_H-M   'P 1'
#
loop_
_entity.id
_entity.type
_entity.pdbx_description
1 polymer ?
#
loop_
_entity_poly.entity_id
_entity_poly.type
_entity_poly.pdbx_seq_one_letter_code
_entity_poly.pdbx_strand_id
1 'polypeptide(L)'
;IRNSVIITQLLDENPVAGLDYLNYDVNSPNCLGALACAKKTFETIKETQYYDLDLLKDAASEKGFFRFVGSTGLSALLSLYEDYDKRLKEENLLQFADQEPLMLGFLDGHPDYLDELGYRHIIVDEFQDSNDTQLEIIRRLISTKCFESLMVVGDDSQSIYGFRNTTPENILHFFEKIGKVGEDLYLTENRRSTPEILELANKINALNKDRVDKDMIPVRESGKKPVVRGFHDKKTEYRYIAERIKDLIDSGYQPEDIAFIAFKKTELVALGAELTQAGIPWVMMSPLPYMENANVKAALSLAEAFYQPESDLLYFNYLVARYHGDIFQKKSMTELRLEVDEMKKTFMSIDQLEIPYQRVLFHKFLDALKEEDEIYQAFLDLVYANEDLQSELEYIRNFSIYGKNAGKKMEQKYQGVVLTTAHSSKGLEWKAVFNSISGYDSASLHTSGPKHQKKVEEARRLLFVSMTRARDLLYITGQYVAYGPKDDRTYNQFLREVFEAEDIPYCPVDPNEGLKAQERKKRAATRRSSREAGSHEMTDAQKAEYNRQVKGASQLSIFDALDSYLKNQAAHD
;
A
#
# COMPACT_ATOMS: atom_id res chain seq x y z
N ILE A 1 2.25 12.85 -8.51
CA ILE A 1 3.21 13.14 -9.60
C ILE A 1 3.71 14.58 -9.49
N ARG A 2 2.84 15.62 -9.46
CA ARG A 2 3.25 17.03 -9.44
C ARG A 2 4.25 17.34 -8.31
N ASN A 3 3.98 16.92 -7.07
CA ASN A 3 4.91 17.08 -5.95
C ASN A 3 6.28 16.46 -6.23
N SER A 4 6.32 15.31 -6.90
CA SER A 4 7.58 14.65 -7.28
C SER A 4 8.35 15.45 -8.30
N VAL A 5 7.68 16.11 -9.24
CA VAL A 5 8.30 17.00 -10.22
C VAL A 5 8.92 18.22 -9.54
N ILE A 6 8.20 18.88 -8.62
CA ILE A 6 8.71 20.02 -7.85
C ILE A 6 9.95 19.61 -7.04
N ILE A 7 9.91 18.46 -6.36
CA ILE A 7 11.06 17.96 -5.59
C ILE A 7 12.26 17.68 -6.52
N THR A 8 12.03 17.09 -7.70
CA THR A 8 13.10 16.84 -8.66
C THR A 8 13.76 18.14 -9.12
N GLN A 9 12.96 19.15 -9.50
CA GLN A 9 13.46 20.46 -9.89
C GLN A 9 14.30 21.10 -8.78
N LEU A 10 13.83 21.03 -7.52
CA LEU A 10 14.58 21.55 -6.39
C LEU A 10 15.90 20.81 -6.16
N LEU A 11 15.92 19.49 -6.32
CA LEU A 11 17.14 18.69 -6.19
C LEU A 11 18.14 18.97 -7.33
N ASP A 12 17.65 19.20 -8.55
CA ASP A 12 18.48 19.56 -9.71
C ASP A 12 19.11 20.96 -9.55
N GLU A 13 18.36 21.91 -9.02
CA GLU A 13 18.85 23.27 -8.74
C GLU A 13 19.80 23.30 -7.52
N ASN A 14 19.61 22.40 -6.56
CA ASN A 14 20.35 22.33 -5.31
C ASN A 14 20.87 20.90 -5.06
N PRO A 15 21.93 20.46 -5.76
CA PRO A 15 22.43 19.09 -5.61
C PRO A 15 22.79 18.77 -4.15
N VAL A 16 22.13 17.79 -3.58
CA VAL A 16 22.41 17.29 -2.23
C VAL A 16 23.42 16.17 -2.35
N ALA A 17 24.57 16.29 -1.67
CA ALA A 17 25.63 15.29 -1.72
C ALA A 17 25.11 13.87 -1.39
N GLY A 18 25.31 12.94 -2.31
CA GLY A 18 24.86 11.55 -2.17
C GLY A 18 23.39 11.31 -2.50
N LEU A 19 22.63 12.33 -2.87
CA LEU A 19 21.25 12.19 -3.33
C LEU A 19 21.16 12.53 -4.82
N ASP A 20 21.02 11.51 -5.64
CA ASP A 20 20.73 11.60 -7.07
C ASP A 20 19.42 10.85 -7.32
N TYR A 21 18.40 11.55 -7.82
CA TYR A 21 17.07 10.98 -8.03
C TYR A 21 17.04 9.85 -9.07
N LEU A 22 18.08 9.75 -9.91
CA LEU A 22 18.29 8.65 -10.84
C LEU A 22 19.14 7.51 -10.25
N ASN A 23 19.69 7.68 -9.05
CA ASN A 23 20.54 6.69 -8.42
C ASN A 23 19.75 5.82 -7.45
N TYR A 24 19.22 4.71 -7.94
CA TYR A 24 18.55 3.70 -7.12
C TYR A 24 19.52 2.57 -6.78
N ASP A 25 19.59 2.18 -5.52
CA ASP A 25 20.26 0.93 -5.13
C ASP A 25 19.32 -0.26 -5.36
N VAL A 26 19.49 -0.93 -6.48
CA VAL A 26 18.66 -2.04 -6.95
C VAL A 26 18.77 -3.29 -6.07
N ASN A 27 19.87 -3.42 -5.33
CA ASN A 27 20.15 -4.62 -4.52
C ASN A 27 19.46 -4.57 -3.15
N SER A 28 18.88 -3.43 -2.77
CA SER A 28 18.16 -3.28 -1.52
C SER A 28 16.64 -3.40 -1.74
N PRO A 29 15.96 -4.37 -1.12
CA PRO A 29 14.50 -4.46 -1.17
C PRO A 29 13.80 -3.25 -0.52
N ASN A 30 14.55 -2.40 0.19
CA ASN A 30 14.11 -1.14 0.77
C ASN A 30 14.73 0.07 0.05
N CYS A 31 15.08 -0.09 -1.21
CA CYS A 31 15.69 0.96 -2.01
C CYS A 31 14.82 2.22 -2.02
N LEU A 32 15.35 3.29 -1.46
CA LEU A 32 14.77 4.64 -1.53
C LEU A 32 15.76 5.50 -2.31
N GLY A 33 15.44 5.80 -3.55
CA GLY A 33 16.17 6.81 -4.31
C GLY A 33 16.10 8.18 -3.64
N ALA A 34 16.91 9.11 -4.08
CA ALA A 34 16.99 10.46 -3.53
C ALA A 34 15.61 11.14 -3.49
N LEU A 35 14.83 10.99 -4.56
CA LEU A 35 13.47 11.51 -4.64
C LEU A 35 12.54 10.94 -3.55
N ALA A 36 12.62 9.62 -3.31
CA ALA A 36 11.81 8.98 -2.29
C ALA A 36 12.23 9.41 -0.87
N CYS A 37 13.53 9.61 -0.63
CA CYS A 37 14.05 10.16 0.61
C CYS A 37 13.59 11.61 0.84
N ALA A 38 13.71 12.46 -0.18
CA ALA A 38 13.26 13.86 -0.12
C ALA A 38 11.75 13.94 0.16
N LYS A 39 10.95 13.16 -0.59
CA LYS A 39 9.50 13.10 -0.40
C LYS A 39 9.12 12.70 1.01
N LYS A 40 9.71 11.61 1.54
CA LYS A 40 9.45 11.16 2.91
C LYS A 40 9.91 12.18 3.96
N THR A 41 11.01 12.86 3.73
CA THR A 41 11.49 13.91 4.62
C THR A 41 10.48 15.06 4.67
N PHE A 42 10.05 15.58 3.52
CA PHE A 42 9.09 16.68 3.45
C PHE A 42 7.71 16.30 4.01
N GLU A 43 7.23 15.09 3.72
CA GLU A 43 6.02 14.56 4.34
C GLU A 43 6.16 14.46 5.87
N THR A 44 7.32 14.02 6.36
CA THR A 44 7.58 13.91 7.80
C THR A 44 7.60 15.29 8.47
N ILE A 45 8.25 16.29 7.86
CA ILE A 45 8.26 17.67 8.37
C ILE A 45 6.82 18.21 8.48
N LYS A 46 6.01 18.02 7.44
CA LYS A 46 4.60 18.47 7.43
C LYS A 46 3.75 17.82 8.52
N GLU A 47 3.89 16.50 8.67
CA GLU A 47 3.09 15.73 9.64
C GLU A 47 3.48 16.00 11.09
N THR A 48 4.78 16.22 11.35
CA THR A 48 5.31 16.37 12.71
C THR A 48 5.53 17.82 13.11
N GLN A 49 5.60 18.73 12.13
CA GLN A 49 6.02 20.13 12.32
C GLN A 49 7.42 20.23 12.96
N TYR A 50 8.29 19.25 12.70
CA TYR A 50 9.66 19.21 13.21
C TYR A 50 10.61 19.95 12.26
N TYR A 51 10.99 21.15 12.64
CA TYR A 51 12.01 21.98 11.98
C TYR A 51 13.38 21.87 12.66
N ASP A 52 13.49 21.05 13.68
CA ASP A 52 14.72 20.72 14.38
C ASP A 52 15.33 19.42 13.82
N LEU A 53 16.65 19.43 13.57
CA LEU A 53 17.32 18.31 12.89
C LEU A 53 17.34 17.03 13.75
N ASP A 54 17.46 17.13 15.07
CA ASP A 54 17.53 15.97 15.95
C ASP A 54 16.16 15.29 16.06
N LEU A 55 15.09 16.08 16.21
CA LEU A 55 13.71 15.57 16.19
C LEU A 55 13.37 14.93 14.84
N LEU A 56 13.78 15.56 13.74
CA LEU A 56 13.57 15.03 12.39
C LEU A 56 14.36 13.73 12.18
N LYS A 57 15.56 13.62 12.71
CA LYS A 57 16.39 12.41 12.67
C LYS A 57 15.76 11.25 13.43
N ASP A 58 15.17 11.52 14.59
CA ASP A 58 14.44 10.52 15.35
C ASP A 58 13.22 10.04 14.58
N ALA A 59 12.41 10.94 14.03
CA ALA A 59 11.26 10.61 13.19
C ALA A 59 11.66 9.84 11.93
N ALA A 60 12.75 10.23 11.25
CA ALA A 60 13.25 9.53 10.07
C ALA A 60 13.77 8.12 10.41
N SER A 61 14.36 7.95 11.61
CA SER A 61 14.80 6.65 12.12
C SER A 61 13.59 5.75 12.43
N GLU A 62 12.55 6.30 13.04
CA GLU A 62 11.29 5.59 13.29
C GLU A 62 10.60 5.12 12.01
N LYS A 63 10.55 5.99 11.01
CA LYS A 63 9.97 5.69 9.69
C LYS A 63 10.88 4.83 8.81
N GLY A 64 12.08 4.48 9.29
CA GLY A 64 13.01 3.52 8.69
C GLY A 64 13.77 4.03 7.46
N PHE A 65 13.78 5.34 7.19
CA PHE A 65 14.49 5.89 6.04
C PHE A 65 15.78 6.67 6.38
N PHE A 66 16.05 6.95 7.66
CA PHE A 66 17.25 7.67 8.10
C PHE A 66 18.56 7.05 7.58
N ARG A 67 18.64 5.72 7.55
CA ARG A 67 19.83 5.00 7.06
C ARG A 67 20.18 5.26 5.60
N PHE A 68 19.22 5.73 4.80
CA PHE A 68 19.42 6.05 3.38
C PHE A 68 19.80 7.50 3.15
N VAL A 69 19.28 8.42 3.97
CA VAL A 69 19.51 9.86 3.80
C VAL A 69 20.65 10.37 4.66
N GLY A 70 20.84 9.83 5.86
CA GLY A 70 21.86 10.27 6.82
C GLY A 70 21.63 11.68 7.36
N SER A 71 22.48 12.11 8.31
CA SER A 71 22.34 13.44 8.92
C SER A 71 22.61 14.58 7.93
N THR A 72 23.60 14.44 7.05
CA THR A 72 23.93 15.46 6.04
C THR A 72 22.80 15.66 5.04
N GLY A 73 22.25 14.56 4.52
CA GLY A 73 21.12 14.62 3.60
C GLY A 73 19.86 15.18 4.25
N LEU A 74 19.55 14.80 5.51
CA LEU A 74 18.42 15.38 6.26
C LEU A 74 18.57 16.88 6.47
N SER A 75 19.77 17.35 6.84
CA SER A 75 20.05 18.79 7.02
C SER A 75 19.84 19.56 5.72
N ALA A 76 20.34 19.03 4.60
CA ALA A 76 20.17 19.65 3.29
C ALA A 76 18.69 19.66 2.86
N LEU A 77 17.96 18.57 3.04
CA LEU A 77 16.53 18.50 2.73
C LEU A 77 15.69 19.41 3.63
N LEU A 78 16.05 19.54 4.91
CA LEU A 78 15.39 20.50 5.80
C LEU A 78 15.55 21.94 5.30
N SER A 79 16.74 22.29 4.82
CA SER A 79 16.99 23.63 4.24
C SER A 79 16.20 23.88 2.95
N LEU A 80 15.90 22.83 2.17
CA LEU A 80 15.11 22.94 0.93
C LEU A 80 13.59 22.93 1.18
N TYR A 81 13.16 22.62 2.41
CA TYR A 81 11.73 22.50 2.70
C TYR A 81 10.96 23.79 2.50
N GLU A 82 11.53 24.94 2.87
CA GLU A 82 10.88 26.24 2.70
C GLU A 82 10.63 26.56 1.22
N ASP A 83 11.61 26.29 0.35
CA ASP A 83 11.47 26.48 -1.10
C ASP A 83 10.43 25.51 -1.68
N TYR A 84 10.39 24.28 -1.18
CA TYR A 84 9.38 23.30 -1.57
C TYR A 84 7.96 23.75 -1.21
N ASP A 85 7.76 24.18 0.02
CA ASP A 85 6.45 24.65 0.50
C ASP A 85 5.98 25.92 -0.23
N LYS A 86 6.93 26.83 -0.49
CA LYS A 86 6.68 28.03 -1.28
C LYS A 86 6.21 27.70 -2.70
N ARG A 87 6.88 26.77 -3.40
CA ARG A 87 6.48 26.35 -4.76
C ARG A 87 5.11 25.70 -4.80
N LEU A 88 4.81 24.86 -3.81
CA LEU A 88 3.46 24.28 -3.70
C LEU A 88 2.39 25.39 -3.60
N LYS A 89 2.63 26.41 -2.77
CA LYS A 89 1.72 27.56 -2.62
C LYS A 89 1.58 28.39 -3.89
N GLU A 90 2.68 28.65 -4.58
CA GLU A 90 2.68 29.39 -5.87
C GLU A 90 1.87 28.65 -6.95
N GLU A 91 1.88 27.33 -6.93
CA GLU A 91 1.11 26.48 -7.84
C GLU A 91 -0.32 26.15 -7.34
N ASN A 92 -0.75 26.71 -6.20
CA ASN A 92 -2.03 26.41 -5.54
C ASN A 92 -2.22 24.90 -5.26
N LEU A 93 -1.15 24.21 -4.88
CA LEU A 93 -1.17 22.79 -4.55
C LEU A 93 -1.23 22.59 -3.04
N LEU A 94 -2.12 21.71 -2.60
CA LEU A 94 -2.26 21.28 -1.21
C LEU A 94 -2.05 19.77 -1.10
N GLN A 95 -1.37 19.35 -0.06
CA GLN A 95 -1.28 17.96 0.35
C GLN A 95 -2.29 17.69 1.48
N PHE A 96 -2.62 16.41 1.71
CA PHE A 96 -3.50 16.06 2.84
C PHE A 96 -2.91 16.49 4.19
N ALA A 97 -1.58 16.40 4.35
CA ALA A 97 -0.88 16.81 5.55
C ALA A 97 -0.91 18.34 5.81
N ASP A 98 -1.28 19.16 4.81
CA ASP A 98 -1.38 20.62 4.97
C ASP A 98 -2.71 21.06 5.57
N GLN A 99 -3.77 20.24 5.48
CA GLN A 99 -5.14 20.65 5.81
C GLN A 99 -5.28 21.09 7.28
N GLU A 100 -4.78 20.27 8.20
CA GLU A 100 -4.89 20.51 9.63
C GLU A 100 -4.02 21.70 10.10
N PRO A 101 -2.73 21.79 9.74
CA PRO A 101 -1.90 22.96 10.06
C PRO A 101 -2.45 24.27 9.46
N LEU A 102 -2.96 24.23 8.23
CA LEU A 102 -3.58 25.42 7.61
C LEU A 102 -4.84 25.84 8.32
N MET A 103 -5.66 24.89 8.78
CA MET A 103 -6.84 25.21 9.57
C MET A 103 -6.46 25.87 10.89
N LEU A 104 -5.46 25.34 11.61
CA LEU A 104 -4.97 25.97 12.84
C LEU A 104 -4.41 27.38 12.58
N GLY A 105 -3.59 27.56 11.55
CA GLY A 105 -3.07 28.87 11.15
C GLY A 105 -4.17 29.86 10.75
N PHE A 106 -5.23 29.39 10.08
CA PHE A 106 -6.41 30.20 9.79
C PHE A 106 -7.13 30.64 11.07
N LEU A 107 -7.33 29.72 12.01
CA LEU A 107 -7.97 30.03 13.31
C LEU A 107 -7.13 30.99 14.15
N ASP A 108 -5.81 30.94 14.08
CA ASP A 108 -4.92 31.90 14.75
C ASP A 108 -5.07 33.32 14.18
N GLY A 109 -5.25 33.44 12.87
CA GLY A 109 -5.48 34.70 12.17
C GLY A 109 -6.93 35.25 12.34
N HIS A 110 -7.89 34.38 12.69
CA HIS A 110 -9.31 34.70 12.78
C HIS A 110 -9.92 34.17 14.09
N PRO A 111 -9.54 34.72 15.25
CA PRO A 111 -9.89 34.17 16.55
C PRO A 111 -11.40 34.12 16.83
N ASP A 112 -12.19 35.03 16.24
CA ASP A 112 -13.65 35.07 16.43
C ASP A 112 -14.42 34.14 15.46
N TYR A 113 -13.74 33.52 14.47
CA TYR A 113 -14.39 32.72 13.42
C TYR A 113 -15.23 31.56 13.97
N LEU A 114 -14.72 30.84 14.97
CA LEU A 114 -15.46 29.72 15.58
C LEU A 114 -16.66 30.21 16.42
N ASP A 115 -16.56 31.39 17.05
CA ASP A 115 -17.69 32.02 17.74
C ASP A 115 -18.79 32.44 16.75
N GLU A 116 -18.42 32.96 15.57
CA GLU A 116 -19.36 33.32 14.48
C GLU A 116 -20.11 32.08 13.93
N LEU A 117 -19.48 30.91 13.87
CA LEU A 117 -20.14 29.65 13.47
C LEU A 117 -21.20 29.19 14.46
N GLY A 118 -21.09 29.58 15.75
CA GLY A 118 -22.09 29.34 16.76
C GLY A 118 -22.37 27.88 17.11
N TYR A 119 -21.39 27.00 16.98
CA TYR A 119 -21.53 25.56 17.32
C TYR A 119 -21.66 25.41 18.85
N ARG A 120 -22.78 24.85 19.30
CA ARG A 120 -23.08 24.64 20.71
C ARG A 120 -22.77 23.21 21.16
N HIS A 121 -23.09 22.24 20.32
CA HIS A 121 -22.93 20.82 20.60
C HIS A 121 -21.99 20.23 19.56
N ILE A 122 -20.95 19.52 20.01
CA ILE A 122 -19.94 18.94 19.17
C ILE A 122 -19.95 17.42 19.41
N ILE A 123 -20.06 16.63 18.34
CA ILE A 123 -19.98 15.18 18.38
C ILE A 123 -18.86 14.75 17.44
N VAL A 124 -17.90 13.97 17.98
CA VAL A 124 -16.77 13.42 17.21
C VAL A 124 -16.87 11.91 17.23
N ASP A 125 -17.03 11.32 16.04
CA ASP A 125 -17.07 9.87 15.86
C ASP A 125 -15.69 9.33 15.50
N GLU A 126 -15.46 8.01 15.70
CA GLU A 126 -14.19 7.32 15.45
C GLU A 126 -12.97 8.03 16.10
N PHE A 127 -13.17 8.57 17.31
CA PHE A 127 -12.18 9.45 17.96
C PHE A 127 -10.83 8.75 18.21
N GLN A 128 -10.76 7.42 18.31
CA GLN A 128 -9.51 6.66 18.44
C GLN A 128 -8.58 6.83 17.23
N ASP A 129 -9.07 7.35 16.10
CA ASP A 129 -8.30 7.62 14.88
C ASP A 129 -7.84 9.09 14.79
N SER A 130 -8.07 9.87 15.86
CA SER A 130 -7.68 11.28 15.91
C SER A 130 -6.22 11.45 16.30
N ASN A 131 -5.53 12.39 15.65
CA ASN A 131 -4.18 12.82 15.98
C ASN A 131 -4.17 14.05 16.91
N ASP A 132 -2.99 14.47 17.37
CA ASP A 132 -2.85 15.59 18.29
C ASP A 132 -3.25 16.94 17.67
N THR A 133 -3.07 17.12 16.35
CA THR A 133 -3.49 18.34 15.63
C THR A 133 -5.02 18.46 15.60
N GLN A 134 -5.71 17.36 15.36
CA GLN A 134 -7.18 17.30 15.40
C GLN A 134 -7.70 17.53 16.83
N LEU A 135 -7.01 17.02 17.83
CA LEU A 135 -7.33 17.30 19.24
C LEU A 135 -7.20 18.79 19.55
N GLU A 136 -6.18 19.47 18.99
CA GLU A 136 -6.03 20.92 19.17
C GLU A 136 -7.17 21.71 18.50
N ILE A 137 -7.64 21.29 17.34
CA ILE A 137 -8.84 21.88 16.70
C ILE A 137 -10.07 21.72 17.62
N ILE A 138 -10.25 20.54 18.21
CA ILE A 138 -11.34 20.28 19.17
C ILE A 138 -11.21 21.20 20.39
N ARG A 139 -10.00 21.40 20.95
CA ARG A 139 -9.79 22.34 22.07
C ARG A 139 -10.24 23.75 21.73
N ARG A 140 -9.97 24.22 20.51
CA ARG A 140 -10.43 25.55 20.07
C ARG A 140 -11.93 25.61 19.92
N LEU A 141 -12.57 24.58 19.38
CA LEU A 141 -14.03 24.50 19.27
C LEU A 141 -14.71 24.52 20.64
N ILE A 142 -14.20 23.85 21.65
CA ILE A 142 -14.76 23.82 23.00
C ILE A 142 -14.42 25.07 23.84
N SER A 143 -13.58 25.97 23.31
CA SER A 143 -13.20 27.22 23.95
C SER A 143 -14.08 28.39 23.50
N THR A 144 -15.02 28.20 22.58
CA THR A 144 -15.94 29.21 22.08
C THR A 144 -16.98 29.61 23.14
N LYS A 145 -17.51 30.86 23.05
CA LYS A 145 -18.48 31.38 24.00
C LYS A 145 -19.83 30.67 23.96
N CYS A 146 -20.17 30.09 22.80
CA CYS A 146 -21.44 29.40 22.58
C CYS A 146 -21.38 27.90 22.89
N PHE A 147 -20.21 27.34 23.20
CA PHE A 147 -20.03 25.93 23.49
C PHE A 147 -20.84 25.45 24.70
N GLU A 148 -21.57 24.36 24.55
CA GLU A 148 -22.37 23.74 25.60
C GLU A 148 -21.95 22.32 25.93
N SER A 149 -21.70 21.49 24.93
CA SER A 149 -21.34 20.09 25.17
C SER A 149 -20.43 19.50 24.08
N LEU A 150 -19.58 18.58 24.51
CA LEU A 150 -18.75 17.73 23.64
C LEU A 150 -19.04 16.27 23.97
N MET A 151 -19.26 15.48 22.93
CA MET A 151 -19.32 14.04 23.00
C MET A 151 -18.32 13.45 22.01
N VAL A 152 -17.45 12.56 22.47
CA VAL A 152 -16.58 11.77 21.59
C VAL A 152 -16.99 10.31 21.66
N VAL A 153 -17.00 9.66 20.52
CA VAL A 153 -17.35 8.24 20.39
C VAL A 153 -16.17 7.54 19.73
N GLY A 154 -15.78 6.38 20.26
CA GLY A 154 -14.67 5.63 19.72
C GLY A 154 -14.44 4.30 20.43
N ASP A 155 -13.57 3.50 19.88
CA ASP A 155 -13.17 2.22 20.43
C ASP A 155 -11.64 2.09 20.40
N ASP A 156 -10.99 2.14 21.55
CA ASP A 156 -9.55 2.00 21.73
C ASP A 156 -8.99 0.72 21.11
N SER A 157 -9.79 -0.36 21.14
CA SER A 157 -9.45 -1.65 20.54
C SER A 157 -9.45 -1.63 19.00
N GLN A 158 -9.96 -0.56 18.38
CA GLN A 158 -9.97 -0.33 16.95
C GLN A 158 -9.01 0.78 16.49
N SER A 159 -8.10 1.24 17.36
CA SER A 159 -7.03 2.19 17.00
C SER A 159 -5.93 1.48 16.22
N ILE A 160 -5.98 1.57 14.88
CA ILE A 160 -5.11 0.82 13.94
C ILE A 160 -4.40 1.72 12.92
N TYR A 161 -4.44 3.03 13.08
CA TYR A 161 -3.82 3.99 12.16
C TYR A 161 -2.60 4.69 12.77
N GLY A 162 -1.81 3.99 13.61
CA GLY A 162 -0.59 4.53 14.21
C GLY A 162 0.41 5.10 13.19
N PHE A 163 0.42 4.59 11.96
CA PHE A 163 1.22 5.13 10.86
C PHE A 163 0.76 6.53 10.38
N ARG A 164 -0.41 7.02 10.82
CA ARG A 164 -0.92 8.40 10.61
C ARG A 164 -0.72 9.28 11.83
N ASN A 165 0.19 8.93 12.74
CA ASN A 165 0.43 9.60 14.01
C ASN A 165 -0.80 9.61 14.95
N THR A 166 -1.74 8.68 14.77
CA THR A 166 -2.81 8.45 15.73
C THR A 166 -2.30 7.60 16.87
N THR A 167 -2.81 7.83 18.05
CA THR A 167 -2.41 7.11 19.25
C THR A 167 -3.63 6.78 20.11
N PRO A 168 -3.74 5.54 20.65
CA PRO A 168 -4.83 5.18 21.56
C PRO A 168 -4.84 6.04 22.82
N GLU A 169 -3.71 6.64 23.21
CA GLU A 169 -3.63 7.54 24.35
C GLU A 169 -4.57 8.75 24.20
N ASN A 170 -4.96 9.14 22.97
CA ASN A 170 -5.88 10.26 22.77
C ASN A 170 -7.28 9.95 23.31
N ILE A 171 -7.77 8.73 23.16
CA ILE A 171 -9.06 8.30 23.71
C ILE A 171 -8.92 7.83 25.16
N LEU A 172 -7.84 7.11 25.51
CA LEU A 172 -7.62 6.58 26.86
C LEU A 172 -7.45 7.69 27.91
N HIS A 173 -6.81 8.81 27.53
CA HIS A 173 -6.55 9.96 28.40
C HIS A 173 -7.29 11.21 27.92
N PHE A 174 -8.47 11.04 27.34
CA PHE A 174 -9.22 12.11 26.70
C PHE A 174 -9.45 13.31 27.61
N PHE A 175 -10.03 13.11 28.79
CA PHE A 175 -10.35 14.21 29.72
C PHE A 175 -9.12 14.97 30.20
N GLU A 176 -8.03 14.25 30.48
CA GLU A 176 -6.75 14.84 30.84
C GLU A 176 -6.23 15.73 29.70
N LYS A 177 -6.23 15.18 28.47
CA LYS A 177 -5.72 15.88 27.29
C LYS A 177 -6.53 17.13 26.94
N ILE A 178 -7.84 17.14 27.09
CA ILE A 178 -8.66 18.33 26.80
C ILE A 178 -8.77 19.30 27.99
N GLY A 179 -8.28 18.91 29.17
CA GLY A 179 -8.37 19.74 30.40
C GLY A 179 -9.82 19.95 30.89
N LYS A 180 -10.70 18.98 30.71
CA LYS A 180 -12.09 19.01 31.13
C LYS A 180 -12.41 17.78 31.99
N VAL A 181 -13.56 17.82 32.65
CA VAL A 181 -14.12 16.70 33.41
C VAL A 181 -15.40 16.26 32.73
N GLY A 182 -15.63 14.96 32.67
CA GLY A 182 -16.83 14.39 32.06
C GLY A 182 -17.09 12.99 32.55
N GLU A 183 -17.93 12.25 31.86
CA GLU A 183 -18.36 10.89 32.17
C GLU A 183 -18.05 9.95 31.01
N ASP A 184 -17.50 8.76 31.33
CA ASP A 184 -17.31 7.68 30.37
C ASP A 184 -18.55 6.77 30.36
N LEU A 185 -19.10 6.59 29.16
CA LEU A 185 -20.21 5.68 28.91
C LEU A 185 -19.73 4.52 28.01
N TYR A 186 -20.03 3.29 28.41
CA TYR A 186 -19.59 2.11 27.70
C TYR A 186 -20.75 1.38 27.01
N LEU A 187 -20.66 1.24 25.69
CA LEU A 187 -21.54 0.38 24.89
C LEU A 187 -20.88 -0.98 24.71
N THR A 188 -21.21 -1.92 25.58
CA THR A 188 -20.58 -3.26 25.60
C THR A 188 -21.34 -4.31 24.80
N GLU A 189 -22.63 -4.11 24.52
CA GLU A 189 -23.45 -5.05 23.76
C GLU A 189 -23.00 -5.14 22.30
N ASN A 190 -22.61 -6.34 21.87
CA ASN A 190 -22.27 -6.63 20.48
C ASN A 190 -23.40 -7.41 19.80
N ARG A 191 -23.97 -6.82 18.74
CA ARG A 191 -25.09 -7.36 17.96
C ARG A 191 -24.66 -7.96 16.63
N ARG A 192 -23.35 -7.93 16.32
CA ARG A 192 -22.79 -8.41 15.04
C ARG A 192 -22.41 -9.88 15.11
N SER A 193 -21.51 -10.24 16.01
CA SER A 193 -20.85 -11.55 16.04
C SER A 193 -21.52 -12.51 17.02
N THR A 194 -21.33 -13.81 16.79
CA THR A 194 -21.76 -14.85 17.74
C THR A 194 -20.91 -14.84 19.01
N PRO A 195 -21.41 -15.42 20.13
CA PRO A 195 -20.68 -15.52 21.40
C PRO A 195 -19.28 -16.11 21.25
N GLU A 196 -19.14 -17.17 20.46
CA GLU A 196 -17.87 -17.89 20.28
C GLU A 196 -16.82 -17.05 19.58
N ILE A 197 -17.22 -16.23 18.61
CA ILE A 197 -16.31 -15.28 17.93
C ILE A 197 -15.86 -14.20 18.91
N LEU A 198 -16.79 -13.65 19.70
CA LEU A 198 -16.49 -12.60 20.67
C LEU A 198 -15.61 -13.10 21.82
N GLU A 199 -15.82 -14.32 22.30
CA GLU A 199 -14.99 -14.93 23.33
C GLU A 199 -13.52 -14.95 22.90
N LEU A 200 -13.23 -15.45 21.68
CA LEU A 200 -11.87 -15.45 21.16
C LEU A 200 -11.33 -14.04 20.97
N ALA A 201 -12.13 -13.12 20.40
CA ALA A 201 -11.73 -11.75 20.17
C ALA A 201 -11.40 -11.02 21.48
N ASN A 202 -12.21 -11.17 22.52
CA ASN A 202 -11.97 -10.61 23.85
C ASN A 202 -10.67 -11.16 24.46
N LYS A 203 -10.43 -12.50 24.38
CA LYS A 203 -9.18 -13.12 24.87
C LYS A 203 -7.94 -12.54 24.18
N ILE A 204 -7.98 -12.35 22.87
CA ILE A 204 -6.85 -11.75 22.13
C ILE A 204 -6.66 -10.28 22.49
N ASN A 205 -7.76 -9.51 22.59
CA ASN A 205 -7.68 -8.09 22.96
C ASN A 205 -7.16 -7.90 24.40
N ALA A 206 -7.47 -8.81 25.30
CA ALA A 206 -7.02 -8.78 26.70
C ALA A 206 -5.49 -8.93 26.86
N LEU A 207 -4.77 -9.39 25.82
CA LEU A 207 -3.30 -9.43 25.81
C LEU A 207 -2.65 -8.04 25.62
N ASN A 208 -3.41 -7.03 25.20
CA ASN A 208 -2.96 -5.65 25.14
C ASN A 208 -3.03 -5.01 26.54
N LYS A 209 -2.01 -4.21 26.86
CA LYS A 209 -1.93 -3.49 28.15
C LYS A 209 -2.58 -2.12 28.09
N ASP A 210 -2.32 -1.40 26.98
CA ASP A 210 -2.85 -0.05 26.75
C ASP A 210 -4.25 -0.17 26.14
N ARG A 211 -5.27 -0.44 27.01
CA ARG A 211 -6.67 -0.58 26.64
C ARG A 211 -7.61 -0.19 27.77
N VAL A 212 -8.84 0.12 27.44
CA VAL A 212 -9.94 0.15 28.41
C VAL A 212 -10.28 -1.30 28.81
N ASP A 213 -10.39 -1.57 30.09
CA ASP A 213 -10.77 -2.91 30.57
C ASP A 213 -12.28 -3.12 30.41
N LYS A 214 -12.65 -3.51 29.21
CA LYS A 214 -14.03 -3.81 28.81
C LYS A 214 -14.04 -5.05 27.91
N ASP A 215 -15.05 -5.90 28.08
CA ASP A 215 -15.32 -7.01 27.19
C ASP A 215 -16.61 -6.77 26.41
N MET A 216 -16.64 -7.20 25.15
CA MET A 216 -17.88 -7.19 24.38
C MET A 216 -18.81 -8.30 24.86
N ILE A 217 -20.05 -7.95 25.10
CA ILE A 217 -21.11 -8.85 25.57
C ILE A 217 -21.95 -9.29 24.36
N PRO A 218 -22.02 -10.56 24.02
CA PRO A 218 -22.80 -11.03 22.91
C PRO A 218 -24.31 -10.93 23.19
N VAL A 219 -25.08 -10.46 22.22
CA VAL A 219 -26.56 -10.41 22.26
C VAL A 219 -27.16 -11.44 21.32
N ARG A 220 -26.37 -12.00 20.40
CA ARG A 220 -26.80 -13.02 19.46
C ARG A 220 -26.80 -14.41 20.09
N GLU A 221 -27.55 -15.31 19.46
CA GLU A 221 -27.55 -16.72 19.81
C GLU A 221 -26.19 -17.37 19.53
N SER A 222 -25.92 -18.48 20.23
CA SER A 222 -24.72 -19.30 20.07
C SER A 222 -24.60 -19.83 18.63
N GLY A 223 -23.39 -19.77 18.10
CA GLY A 223 -23.03 -20.16 16.74
C GLY A 223 -21.99 -21.28 16.69
N LYS A 224 -21.18 -21.29 15.67
CA LYS A 224 -20.06 -22.22 15.53
C LYS A 224 -18.80 -21.63 16.14
N LYS A 225 -17.99 -22.47 16.78
CA LYS A 225 -16.67 -22.08 17.24
C LYS A 225 -15.78 -21.66 16.07
N PRO A 226 -14.90 -20.68 16.26
CA PRO A 226 -13.87 -20.33 15.28
C PRO A 226 -13.03 -21.56 14.89
N VAL A 227 -12.70 -21.65 13.61
CA VAL A 227 -11.81 -22.69 13.10
C VAL A 227 -10.40 -22.14 13.02
N VAL A 228 -9.50 -22.65 13.84
CA VAL A 228 -8.09 -22.21 13.88
C VAL A 228 -7.20 -23.28 13.27
N ARG A 229 -6.35 -22.90 12.29
CA ARG A 229 -5.46 -23.86 11.63
C ARG A 229 -4.11 -23.27 11.24
N GLY A 230 -3.04 -23.98 11.62
CA GLY A 230 -1.67 -23.65 11.22
C GLY A 230 -1.22 -24.42 9.97
N PHE A 231 -0.32 -23.81 9.18
CA PHE A 231 0.24 -24.37 7.96
C PHE A 231 1.76 -24.18 7.91
N HIS A 232 2.45 -25.04 7.15
CA HIS A 232 3.90 -24.94 6.95
C HIS A 232 4.30 -24.10 5.74
N ASP A 233 3.37 -23.91 4.79
CA ASP A 233 3.59 -23.09 3.61
C ASP A 233 2.32 -22.38 3.14
N LYS A 234 2.49 -21.24 2.47
CA LYS A 234 1.41 -20.39 1.99
C LYS A 234 0.52 -21.07 0.95
N LYS A 235 1.10 -21.88 0.09
CA LYS A 235 0.35 -22.54 -0.98
C LYS A 235 -0.67 -23.52 -0.42
N THR A 236 -0.27 -24.30 0.59
CA THR A 236 -1.18 -25.23 1.28
C THR A 236 -2.24 -24.47 2.06
N GLU A 237 -1.89 -23.34 2.70
CA GLU A 237 -2.85 -22.48 3.40
C GLU A 237 -3.92 -21.95 2.43
N TYR A 238 -3.52 -21.31 1.32
CA TYR A 238 -4.47 -20.69 0.40
C TYR A 238 -5.34 -21.71 -0.34
N ARG A 239 -4.79 -22.88 -0.67
CA ARG A 239 -5.59 -23.97 -1.23
C ARG A 239 -6.66 -24.44 -0.25
N TYR A 240 -6.32 -24.62 1.02
CA TYR A 240 -7.29 -24.95 2.04
C TYR A 240 -8.39 -23.90 2.16
N ILE A 241 -8.03 -22.60 2.14
CA ILE A 241 -9.00 -21.52 2.19
C ILE A 241 -9.94 -21.58 0.98
N ALA A 242 -9.40 -21.74 -0.23
CA ALA A 242 -10.21 -21.83 -1.44
C ALA A 242 -11.17 -23.04 -1.42
N GLU A 243 -10.72 -24.20 -0.92
CA GLU A 243 -11.57 -25.39 -0.73
C GLU A 243 -12.70 -25.11 0.28
N ARG A 244 -12.40 -24.47 1.42
CA ARG A 244 -13.43 -24.14 2.42
C ARG A 244 -14.41 -23.07 1.93
N ILE A 245 -13.95 -22.09 1.16
CA ILE A 245 -14.83 -21.10 0.51
C ILE A 245 -15.79 -21.82 -0.45
N LYS A 246 -15.28 -22.76 -1.24
CA LYS A 246 -16.11 -23.57 -2.14
C LYS A 246 -17.18 -24.35 -1.38
N ASP A 247 -16.80 -25.03 -0.29
CA ASP A 247 -17.75 -25.78 0.53
C ASP A 247 -18.86 -24.88 1.10
N LEU A 248 -18.54 -23.63 1.48
CA LEU A 248 -19.53 -22.66 1.95
C LEU A 248 -20.48 -22.25 0.84
N ILE A 249 -19.97 -21.97 -0.36
CA ILE A 249 -20.80 -21.63 -1.53
C ILE A 249 -21.70 -22.82 -1.89
N ASP A 250 -21.17 -24.02 -1.92
CA ASP A 250 -21.91 -25.25 -2.21
C ASP A 250 -22.99 -25.53 -1.14
N SER A 251 -22.80 -25.03 0.10
CA SER A 251 -23.77 -25.09 1.20
C SER A 251 -24.80 -23.95 1.23
N GLY A 252 -24.74 -23.01 0.24
CA GLY A 252 -25.73 -21.95 0.04
C GLY A 252 -25.32 -20.55 0.48
N TYR A 253 -24.07 -20.33 0.92
CA TYR A 253 -23.55 -18.96 1.12
C TYR A 253 -23.39 -18.27 -0.22
N GLN A 254 -23.76 -16.99 -0.29
CA GLN A 254 -23.46 -16.19 -1.47
C GLN A 254 -21.98 -15.78 -1.42
N PRO A 255 -21.27 -15.71 -2.55
CA PRO A 255 -19.86 -15.32 -2.57
C PRO A 255 -19.59 -13.98 -1.87
N GLU A 256 -20.47 -13.00 -2.01
CA GLU A 256 -20.37 -11.67 -1.37
C GLU A 256 -20.57 -11.68 0.14
N ASP A 257 -21.12 -12.75 0.71
CA ASP A 257 -21.23 -12.98 2.16
C ASP A 257 -19.92 -13.47 2.80
N ILE A 258 -18.91 -13.78 1.96
CA ILE A 258 -17.64 -14.35 2.36
C ILE A 258 -16.52 -13.36 2.13
N ALA A 259 -15.68 -13.13 3.16
CA ALA A 259 -14.50 -12.31 3.02
C ALA A 259 -13.23 -13.07 3.41
N PHE A 260 -12.15 -12.75 2.69
CA PHE A 260 -10.78 -13.07 3.10
C PHE A 260 -10.08 -11.79 3.51
N ILE A 261 -9.56 -11.79 4.73
CA ILE A 261 -8.85 -10.66 5.32
C ILE A 261 -7.41 -11.05 5.57
N ALA A 262 -6.46 -10.22 5.08
CA ALA A 262 -5.04 -10.44 5.30
C ALA A 262 -4.33 -9.13 5.68
N PHE A 263 -3.10 -9.23 6.18
CA PHE A 263 -2.30 -8.07 6.53
C PHE A 263 -1.71 -7.38 5.29
N LYS A 264 -1.25 -8.19 4.31
CA LYS A 264 -0.56 -7.71 3.11
C LYS A 264 -1.39 -7.93 1.84
N LYS A 265 -1.35 -6.98 0.93
CA LYS A 265 -2.01 -7.09 -0.39
C LYS A 265 -1.49 -8.27 -1.23
N THR A 266 -0.20 -8.61 -1.09
CA THR A 266 0.38 -9.78 -1.78
C THR A 266 -0.29 -11.10 -1.40
N GLU A 267 -0.90 -11.19 -0.22
CA GLU A 267 -1.65 -12.36 0.23
C GLU A 267 -3.02 -12.43 -0.45
N LEU A 268 -3.65 -11.26 -0.69
CA LEU A 268 -4.91 -11.17 -1.42
C LEU A 268 -4.75 -11.67 -2.87
N VAL A 269 -3.67 -11.22 -3.54
CA VAL A 269 -3.35 -11.65 -4.92
C VAL A 269 -3.09 -13.15 -4.97
N ALA A 270 -2.35 -13.68 -4.00
CA ALA A 270 -2.03 -15.11 -3.95
C ALA A 270 -3.28 -15.99 -3.75
N LEU A 271 -4.21 -15.57 -2.88
CA LEU A 271 -5.48 -16.30 -2.75
C LEU A 271 -6.37 -16.11 -3.99
N GLY A 272 -6.40 -14.90 -4.58
CA GLY A 272 -7.16 -14.63 -5.81
C GLY A 272 -6.79 -15.58 -6.94
N ALA A 273 -5.50 -15.92 -7.09
CA ALA A 273 -5.04 -16.91 -8.05
C ALA A 273 -5.59 -18.33 -7.77
N GLU A 274 -5.63 -18.77 -6.51
CA GLU A 274 -6.21 -20.07 -6.14
C GLU A 274 -7.74 -20.10 -6.34
N LEU A 275 -8.44 -18.99 -6.04
CA LEU A 275 -9.88 -18.87 -6.29
C LEU A 275 -10.20 -18.91 -7.80
N THR A 276 -9.39 -18.23 -8.61
CA THR A 276 -9.51 -18.27 -10.08
C THR A 276 -9.35 -19.69 -10.61
N GLN A 277 -8.34 -20.45 -10.14
CA GLN A 277 -8.17 -21.85 -10.49
C GLN A 277 -9.36 -22.73 -10.07
N ALA A 278 -10.00 -22.40 -8.96
CA ALA A 278 -11.19 -23.09 -8.46
C ALA A 278 -12.49 -22.67 -9.16
N GLY A 279 -12.45 -21.70 -10.07
CA GLY A 279 -13.64 -21.14 -10.74
C GLY A 279 -14.54 -20.33 -9.81
N ILE A 280 -14.02 -19.79 -8.70
CA ILE A 280 -14.77 -19.02 -7.72
C ILE A 280 -14.61 -17.54 -8.03
N PRO A 281 -15.72 -16.78 -8.24
CA PRO A 281 -15.64 -15.34 -8.46
C PRO A 281 -15.19 -14.61 -7.20
N TRP A 282 -14.31 -13.64 -7.36
CA TRP A 282 -13.80 -12.82 -6.27
C TRP A 282 -13.63 -11.36 -6.66
N VAL A 283 -13.63 -10.47 -5.66
CA VAL A 283 -13.45 -9.03 -5.81
C VAL A 283 -12.49 -8.51 -4.74
N MET A 284 -11.61 -7.60 -5.12
CA MET A 284 -10.68 -6.97 -4.18
C MET A 284 -11.24 -5.61 -3.72
N MET A 285 -11.55 -5.49 -2.42
CA MET A 285 -12.04 -4.24 -1.80
C MET A 285 -10.93 -3.32 -1.30
N SER A 286 -9.70 -3.50 -1.68
CA SER A 286 -8.69 -2.48 -1.51
C SER A 286 -8.95 -1.37 -2.54
N PRO A 287 -8.65 -0.07 -2.24
CA PRO A 287 -8.71 0.92 -3.30
C PRO A 287 -7.94 0.35 -4.47
N LEU A 288 -8.64 0.25 -5.59
CA LEU A 288 -8.20 -0.51 -6.75
C LEU A 288 -6.72 -0.24 -7.02
N PRO A 289 -5.98 -1.27 -7.35
CA PRO A 289 -4.55 -1.20 -7.55
C PRO A 289 -4.13 -0.30 -8.72
N TYR A 290 -5.06 0.41 -9.38
CA TYR A 290 -4.72 1.38 -10.41
C TYR A 290 -3.64 2.35 -9.95
N MET A 291 -3.81 2.98 -8.78
CA MET A 291 -2.84 3.95 -8.27
C MET A 291 -1.57 3.31 -7.69
N GLU A 292 -1.54 1.99 -7.52
CA GLU A 292 -0.37 1.24 -7.12
C GLU A 292 0.28 0.49 -8.29
N ASN A 293 -0.49 0.28 -9.36
CA ASN A 293 -0.02 -0.37 -10.57
C ASN A 293 1.05 0.48 -11.26
N ALA A 294 2.20 -0.13 -11.56
CA ALA A 294 3.34 0.56 -12.13
C ALA A 294 3.03 1.11 -13.53
N ASN A 295 2.28 0.36 -14.35
CA ASN A 295 1.92 0.77 -15.71
C ASN A 295 0.92 1.93 -15.69
N VAL A 296 -0.04 1.94 -14.76
CA VAL A 296 -0.95 3.09 -14.58
C VAL A 296 -0.16 4.33 -14.15
N LYS A 297 0.78 4.21 -13.19
CA LYS A 297 1.65 5.33 -12.80
C LYS A 297 2.49 5.85 -13.96
N ALA A 298 2.97 4.96 -14.81
CA ALA A 298 3.70 5.34 -16.02
C ALA A 298 2.81 6.10 -17.01
N ALA A 299 1.57 5.64 -17.23
CA ALA A 299 0.60 6.36 -18.05
C ALA A 299 0.27 7.75 -17.50
N LEU A 300 0.10 7.88 -16.17
CA LEU A 300 -0.05 9.18 -15.51
C LEU A 300 1.17 10.09 -15.74
N SER A 301 2.39 9.54 -15.68
CA SER A 301 3.63 10.28 -15.93
C SER A 301 3.70 10.75 -17.39
N LEU A 302 3.33 9.90 -18.35
CA LEU A 302 3.29 10.30 -19.77
C LEU A 302 2.25 11.37 -20.06
N ALA A 303 1.05 11.28 -19.46
CA ALA A 303 0.05 12.33 -19.61
C ALA A 303 0.53 13.68 -19.06
N GLU A 304 1.27 13.68 -17.95
CA GLU A 304 1.87 14.89 -17.39
C GLU A 304 3.00 15.42 -18.28
N ALA A 305 3.71 14.56 -19.03
CA ALA A 305 4.75 14.97 -19.95
C ALA A 305 4.25 15.84 -21.12
N PHE A 306 2.97 15.79 -21.49
CA PHE A 306 2.37 16.74 -22.43
C PHE A 306 2.34 18.18 -21.91
N TYR A 307 2.29 18.36 -20.60
CA TYR A 307 2.25 19.67 -19.96
C TYR A 307 3.61 20.13 -19.43
N GLN A 308 4.53 19.17 -19.22
CA GLN A 308 5.87 19.42 -18.67
C GLN A 308 6.92 18.54 -19.37
N PRO A 309 7.12 18.75 -20.68
CA PRO A 309 7.98 17.89 -21.48
C PRO A 309 9.47 17.97 -21.11
N GLU A 310 9.89 18.96 -20.33
CA GLU A 310 11.26 19.12 -19.87
C GLU A 310 11.64 18.22 -18.68
N SER A 311 10.66 17.59 -18.01
CA SER A 311 10.89 16.81 -16.78
C SER A 311 11.38 15.38 -17.06
N ASP A 312 12.66 15.11 -16.83
CA ASP A 312 13.30 13.79 -16.99
C ASP A 312 12.64 12.71 -16.14
N LEU A 313 12.13 13.08 -14.95
CA LEU A 313 11.47 12.16 -14.03
C LEU A 313 10.25 11.46 -14.66
N LEU A 314 9.49 12.17 -15.50
CA LEU A 314 8.27 11.64 -16.11
C LEU A 314 8.60 10.47 -17.06
N TYR A 315 9.64 10.64 -17.85
CA TYR A 315 10.14 9.62 -18.77
C TYR A 315 10.82 8.47 -18.03
N PHE A 316 11.58 8.78 -16.98
CA PHE A 316 12.20 7.76 -16.15
C PHE A 316 11.17 6.87 -15.48
N ASN A 317 10.08 7.42 -14.92
CA ASN A 317 8.97 6.64 -14.36
C ASN A 317 8.35 5.68 -15.38
N TYR A 318 8.19 6.13 -16.62
CA TYR A 318 7.72 5.30 -17.72
C TYR A 318 8.68 4.13 -18.02
N LEU A 319 9.98 4.42 -18.11
CA LEU A 319 11.00 3.40 -18.40
C LEU A 319 11.10 2.36 -17.28
N VAL A 320 10.98 2.77 -16.01
CA VAL A 320 10.95 1.84 -14.86
C VAL A 320 9.79 0.85 -14.98
N ALA A 321 8.61 1.31 -15.37
CA ALA A 321 7.47 0.41 -15.57
C ALA A 321 7.68 -0.50 -16.78
N ARG A 322 8.12 0.07 -17.93
CA ARG A 322 8.38 -0.67 -19.16
C ARG A 322 9.38 -1.80 -19.00
N TYR A 323 10.39 -1.64 -18.14
CA TYR A 323 11.40 -2.65 -17.84
C TYR A 323 11.08 -3.48 -16.60
N HIS A 324 9.83 -3.43 -16.06
CA HIS A 324 9.33 -4.19 -14.90
C HIS A 324 10.15 -4.04 -13.62
N GLY A 325 10.69 -2.87 -13.37
CA GLY A 325 11.54 -2.62 -12.22
C GLY A 325 12.97 -3.16 -12.32
N ASP A 326 13.25 -4.06 -13.28
CA ASP A 326 14.57 -4.65 -13.51
C ASP A 326 15.47 -3.77 -14.40
N ILE A 327 15.17 -2.49 -14.47
CA ILE A 327 15.76 -1.52 -15.40
C ILE A 327 17.29 -1.49 -15.30
N PHE A 328 17.83 -1.51 -14.08
CA PHE A 328 19.29 -1.45 -13.85
C PHE A 328 20.02 -2.78 -14.09
N GLN A 329 19.30 -3.89 -14.15
CA GLN A 329 19.86 -5.17 -14.61
C GLN A 329 19.93 -5.25 -16.12
N LYS A 330 19.04 -4.53 -16.82
CA LYS A 330 18.89 -4.59 -18.28
C LYS A 330 19.65 -3.47 -18.98
N LYS A 331 19.86 -2.33 -18.32
CA LYS A 331 20.47 -1.13 -18.90
C LYS A 331 21.39 -0.40 -17.94
N SER A 332 22.46 0.18 -18.47
CA SER A 332 23.33 1.09 -17.70
C SER A 332 22.66 2.45 -17.51
N MET A 333 23.12 3.22 -16.52
CA MET A 333 22.65 4.59 -16.30
C MET A 333 22.84 5.48 -17.52
N THR A 334 23.93 5.29 -18.27
CA THR A 334 24.18 6.05 -19.51
C THR A 334 23.14 5.75 -20.59
N GLU A 335 22.79 4.47 -20.79
CA GLU A 335 21.74 4.09 -21.74
C GLU A 335 20.38 4.62 -21.33
N LEU A 336 20.07 4.60 -20.04
CA LEU A 336 18.80 5.14 -19.52
C LEU A 336 18.69 6.66 -19.72
N ARG A 337 19.76 7.40 -19.48
CA ARG A 337 19.79 8.84 -19.75
C ARG A 337 19.59 9.14 -21.23
N LEU A 338 20.20 8.39 -22.13
CA LEU A 338 19.99 8.53 -23.57
C LEU A 338 18.53 8.28 -23.95
N GLU A 339 17.87 7.26 -23.39
CA GLU A 339 16.44 6.99 -23.65
C GLU A 339 15.54 8.10 -23.10
N VAL A 340 15.83 8.60 -21.90
CA VAL A 340 15.11 9.76 -21.33
C VAL A 340 15.25 10.97 -22.26
N ASP A 341 16.47 11.28 -22.73
CA ASP A 341 16.75 12.40 -23.63
C ASP A 341 16.01 12.25 -24.98
N GLU A 342 15.94 11.04 -25.53
CA GLU A 342 15.21 10.76 -26.77
C GLU A 342 13.69 10.94 -26.58
N MET A 343 13.12 10.40 -25.51
CA MET A 343 11.71 10.59 -25.19
C MET A 343 11.39 12.07 -24.98
N LYS A 344 12.22 12.77 -24.21
CA LYS A 344 12.09 14.20 -23.96
C LYS A 344 12.08 15.01 -25.26
N LYS A 345 13.01 14.78 -26.18
CA LYS A 345 13.02 15.42 -27.49
C LYS A 345 11.72 15.16 -28.25
N THR A 346 11.22 13.94 -28.22
CA THR A 346 9.96 13.57 -28.88
C THR A 346 8.79 14.34 -28.30
N PHE A 347 8.65 14.44 -26.99
CA PHE A 347 7.55 15.16 -26.35
C PHE A 347 7.69 16.68 -26.49
N MET A 348 8.88 17.24 -26.46
CA MET A 348 9.11 18.67 -26.70
C MET A 348 8.80 19.11 -28.16
N SER A 349 8.79 18.16 -29.09
CA SER A 349 8.41 18.41 -30.49
C SER A 349 6.99 17.97 -30.85
N ILE A 350 6.24 17.44 -29.88
CA ILE A 350 4.93 16.82 -30.13
C ILE A 350 3.90 17.84 -30.68
N ASP A 351 3.99 19.09 -30.26
CA ASP A 351 3.10 20.16 -30.75
C ASP A 351 3.31 20.51 -32.22
N GLN A 352 4.39 20.03 -32.85
CA GLN A 352 4.65 20.18 -34.30
C GLN A 352 3.86 19.14 -35.10
N LEU A 353 3.29 18.14 -34.45
CA LEU A 353 2.43 17.12 -35.08
C LEU A 353 0.97 17.55 -35.05
N GLU A 354 0.20 17.14 -36.06
CA GLU A 354 -1.26 17.27 -36.02
C GLU A 354 -1.86 16.43 -34.90
N ILE A 355 -2.95 16.89 -34.30
CA ILE A 355 -3.59 16.26 -33.13
C ILE A 355 -3.85 14.74 -33.31
N PRO A 356 -4.33 14.24 -34.47
CA PRO A 356 -4.50 12.79 -34.67
C PRO A 356 -3.20 12.00 -34.53
N TYR A 357 -2.07 12.56 -34.99
CA TYR A 357 -0.75 11.91 -34.88
C TYR A 357 -0.22 11.96 -33.45
N GLN A 358 -0.48 13.06 -32.72
CA GLN A 358 -0.14 13.14 -31.28
C GLN A 358 -0.86 12.03 -30.50
N ARG A 359 -2.16 11.80 -30.77
CA ARG A 359 -2.94 10.74 -30.14
C ARG A 359 -2.40 9.35 -30.47
N VAL A 360 -2.08 9.09 -31.73
CA VAL A 360 -1.49 7.81 -32.16
C VAL A 360 -0.15 7.57 -31.46
N LEU A 361 0.69 8.58 -31.35
CA LEU A 361 1.97 8.50 -30.65
C LEU A 361 1.78 8.19 -29.15
N PHE A 362 0.86 8.89 -28.51
CA PHE A 362 0.52 8.66 -27.11
C PHE A 362 0.03 7.23 -26.88
N HIS A 363 -0.90 6.73 -27.70
CA HIS A 363 -1.38 5.36 -27.61
C HIS A 363 -0.28 4.32 -27.79
N LYS A 364 0.69 4.54 -28.70
CA LYS A 364 1.85 3.64 -28.85
C LYS A 364 2.67 3.54 -27.56
N PHE A 365 2.88 4.63 -26.84
CA PHE A 365 3.57 4.59 -25.57
C PHE A 365 2.75 3.87 -24.50
N LEU A 366 1.44 4.07 -24.46
CA LEU A 366 0.55 3.36 -23.53
C LEU A 366 0.51 1.86 -23.83
N ASP A 367 0.35 1.49 -25.11
CA ASP A 367 0.29 0.09 -25.53
C ASP A 367 1.63 -0.65 -25.34
N ALA A 368 2.77 0.07 -25.34
CA ALA A 368 4.07 -0.52 -25.07
C ALA A 368 4.26 -0.97 -23.61
N LEU A 369 3.39 -0.52 -22.69
CA LEU A 369 3.31 -1.01 -21.31
C LEU A 369 2.36 -2.22 -21.16
N LYS A 370 1.66 -2.58 -22.25
CA LYS A 370 0.61 -3.60 -22.26
C LYS A 370 1.26 -4.98 -22.28
N GLU A 371 1.31 -5.62 -21.13
CA GLU A 371 1.52 -7.05 -20.98
C GLU A 371 0.27 -7.71 -20.36
N GLU A 372 0.32 -8.95 -19.90
CA GLU A 372 -0.77 -9.65 -19.21
C GLU A 372 -1.11 -9.00 -17.85
N ASP A 373 -1.46 -7.71 -17.86
CA ASP A 373 -1.82 -6.88 -16.72
C ASP A 373 -3.30 -6.47 -16.86
N GLU A 374 -4.18 -7.28 -16.30
CA GLU A 374 -5.64 -7.07 -16.35
C GLU A 374 -6.06 -5.70 -15.79
N ILE A 375 -5.34 -5.20 -14.78
CA ILE A 375 -5.62 -3.90 -14.15
C ILE A 375 -5.28 -2.77 -15.12
N TYR A 376 -4.13 -2.86 -15.74
CA TYR A 376 -3.70 -1.86 -16.72
C TYR A 376 -4.60 -1.90 -17.97
N GLN A 377 -5.00 -3.10 -18.42
CA GLN A 377 -5.94 -3.24 -19.52
C GLN A 377 -7.28 -2.57 -19.20
N ALA A 378 -7.85 -2.83 -18.02
CA ALA A 378 -9.08 -2.19 -17.60
C ALA A 378 -8.96 -0.65 -17.49
N PHE A 379 -7.77 -0.15 -17.09
CA PHE A 379 -7.47 1.28 -17.10
C PHE A 379 -7.45 1.83 -18.54
N LEU A 380 -6.79 1.16 -19.48
CA LEU A 380 -6.75 1.58 -20.89
C LEU A 380 -8.14 1.61 -21.52
N ASP A 381 -9.00 0.64 -21.23
CA ASP A 381 -10.38 0.62 -21.73
C ASP A 381 -11.15 1.87 -21.28
N LEU A 382 -10.90 2.36 -20.07
CA LEU A 382 -11.49 3.61 -19.58
C LEU A 382 -10.88 4.86 -20.25
N VAL A 383 -9.58 4.86 -20.52
CA VAL A 383 -8.89 5.97 -21.22
C VAL A 383 -9.39 6.05 -22.65
N TYR A 384 -9.37 4.95 -23.38
CA TYR A 384 -9.76 4.89 -24.81
C TYR A 384 -11.25 5.08 -25.07
N ALA A 385 -12.09 5.02 -24.03
CA ALA A 385 -13.50 5.39 -24.12
C ALA A 385 -13.73 6.91 -24.31
N ASN A 386 -12.70 7.74 -24.19
CA ASN A 386 -12.78 9.18 -24.43
C ASN A 386 -12.61 9.49 -25.92
N GLU A 387 -13.26 10.57 -26.38
CA GLU A 387 -13.42 10.84 -27.82
C GLU A 387 -12.13 11.37 -28.47
N ASP A 388 -11.31 12.13 -27.74
CA ASP A 388 -10.11 12.80 -28.26
C ASP A 388 -8.94 12.77 -27.25
N LEU A 389 -7.75 13.18 -27.73
CA LEU A 389 -6.53 13.21 -26.92
C LEU A 389 -6.65 14.11 -25.68
N GLN A 390 -7.29 15.27 -25.82
CA GLN A 390 -7.42 16.22 -24.72
C GLN A 390 -8.25 15.62 -23.59
N SER A 391 -9.38 15.00 -23.93
CA SER A 391 -10.23 14.31 -22.98
C SER A 391 -9.54 13.10 -22.33
N GLU A 392 -8.72 12.36 -23.07
CA GLU A 392 -7.90 11.27 -22.54
C GLU A 392 -6.87 11.79 -21.53
N LEU A 393 -6.14 12.84 -21.87
CA LEU A 393 -5.15 13.45 -20.98
C LEU A 393 -5.79 14.00 -19.69
N GLU A 394 -6.92 14.70 -19.82
CA GLU A 394 -7.68 15.19 -18.67
C GLU A 394 -8.22 14.04 -17.80
N TYR A 395 -8.75 13.00 -18.43
CA TYR A 395 -9.21 11.81 -17.73
C TYR A 395 -8.08 11.18 -16.92
N ILE A 396 -6.91 10.97 -17.52
CA ILE A 396 -5.74 10.39 -16.85
C ILE A 396 -5.28 11.30 -15.71
N ARG A 397 -5.14 12.61 -15.92
CA ARG A 397 -4.71 13.55 -14.87
C ARG A 397 -5.66 13.59 -13.68
N ASN A 398 -6.95 13.54 -13.95
CA ASN A 398 -7.99 13.54 -12.93
C ASN A 398 -8.25 12.15 -12.34
N PHE A 399 -7.60 11.11 -12.87
CA PHE A 399 -7.84 9.73 -12.47
C PHE A 399 -7.57 9.48 -10.98
N SER A 400 -6.59 10.14 -10.38
CA SER A 400 -6.34 10.08 -8.94
C SER A 400 -7.53 10.58 -8.10
N ILE A 401 -8.34 11.49 -8.64
CA ILE A 401 -9.55 12.03 -8.01
C ILE A 401 -10.74 11.11 -8.27
N TYR A 402 -10.90 10.66 -9.52
CA TYR A 402 -12.06 9.88 -9.97
C TYR A 402 -11.84 8.37 -9.84
N GLY A 403 -10.60 7.90 -9.82
CA GLY A 403 -10.26 6.48 -9.76
C GLY A 403 -10.83 5.74 -8.55
N LYS A 404 -10.96 6.43 -7.41
CA LYS A 404 -11.68 5.91 -6.23
C LYS A 404 -13.17 5.67 -6.51
N ASN A 405 -13.79 6.50 -7.36
CA ASN A 405 -15.20 6.39 -7.73
C ASN A 405 -15.42 5.44 -8.91
N ALA A 406 -14.48 5.34 -9.85
CA ALA A 406 -14.48 4.34 -10.91
C ALA A 406 -14.37 2.93 -10.33
N GLY A 407 -13.54 2.73 -9.32
CA GLY A 407 -13.46 1.49 -8.56
C GLY A 407 -14.80 1.10 -7.94
N LYS A 408 -15.49 2.02 -7.27
CA LYS A 408 -16.81 1.76 -6.68
C LYS A 408 -17.88 1.40 -7.73
N LYS A 409 -17.82 1.97 -8.94
CA LYS A 409 -18.73 1.60 -10.04
C LYS A 409 -18.42 0.22 -10.63
N MET A 410 -17.16 -0.21 -10.65
CA MET A 410 -16.76 -1.57 -11.02
C MET A 410 -17.11 -2.58 -9.92
N GLU A 411 -16.92 -2.23 -8.64
CA GLU A 411 -17.30 -3.05 -7.49
C GLU A 411 -18.79 -3.42 -7.48
N GLN A 412 -19.66 -2.53 -7.94
CA GLN A 412 -21.10 -2.82 -8.09
C GLN A 412 -21.42 -3.81 -9.23
N LYS A 413 -20.48 -4.09 -10.13
CA LYS A 413 -20.69 -4.94 -11.31
C LYS A 413 -20.23 -6.39 -11.10
N TYR A 414 -19.38 -6.65 -10.13
CA TYR A 414 -18.83 -7.98 -9.85
C TYR A 414 -19.25 -8.46 -8.47
N GLN A 415 -20.14 -9.45 -8.43
CA GLN A 415 -20.45 -10.19 -7.21
C GLN A 415 -19.43 -11.31 -7.05
N GLY A 416 -18.79 -11.40 -5.87
CA GLY A 416 -17.77 -12.41 -5.61
C GLY A 416 -17.27 -12.39 -4.18
N VAL A 417 -16.42 -13.36 -3.85
CA VAL A 417 -15.73 -13.43 -2.56
C VAL A 417 -14.87 -12.18 -2.35
N VAL A 418 -15.03 -11.53 -1.22
CA VAL A 418 -14.37 -10.25 -0.96
C VAL A 418 -12.95 -10.47 -0.43
N LEU A 419 -11.94 -9.98 -1.14
CA LEU A 419 -10.55 -9.98 -0.70
C LEU A 419 -10.19 -8.57 -0.22
N THR A 420 -9.79 -8.43 1.06
CA THR A 420 -9.50 -7.12 1.64
C THR A 420 -8.35 -7.17 2.65
N THR A 421 -7.70 -6.03 2.88
CA THR A 421 -6.74 -5.92 3.97
C THR A 421 -7.45 -5.68 5.30
N ALA A 422 -6.80 -6.03 6.40
CA ALA A 422 -7.32 -5.80 7.73
C ALA A 422 -7.69 -4.32 7.98
N HIS A 423 -6.87 -3.37 7.52
CA HIS A 423 -7.19 -1.94 7.60
C HIS A 423 -8.42 -1.55 6.77
N SER A 424 -8.52 -2.07 5.56
CA SER A 424 -9.67 -1.75 4.67
C SER A 424 -10.96 -2.44 5.09
N SER A 425 -10.89 -3.45 5.94
CA SER A 425 -12.06 -4.15 6.49
C SER A 425 -12.77 -3.38 7.62
N LYS A 426 -12.11 -2.34 8.19
CA LYS A 426 -12.71 -1.53 9.27
C LYS A 426 -14.02 -0.93 8.79
N GLY A 427 -15.06 -1.00 9.62
CA GLY A 427 -16.42 -0.52 9.30
C GLY A 427 -17.29 -1.53 8.52
N LEU A 428 -16.72 -2.63 7.99
CA LEU A 428 -17.43 -3.64 7.22
C LEU A 428 -17.76 -4.89 8.05
N GLU A 429 -18.59 -5.80 7.48
CA GLU A 429 -18.92 -7.09 8.12
C GLU A 429 -19.39 -8.11 7.07
N TRP A 430 -19.13 -9.39 7.33
CA TRP A 430 -19.51 -10.50 6.46
C TRP A 430 -20.04 -11.69 7.29
N LYS A 431 -20.86 -12.54 6.67
CA LYS A 431 -21.35 -13.76 7.34
C LYS A 431 -20.22 -14.73 7.67
N ALA A 432 -19.27 -14.91 6.74
CA ALA A 432 -18.10 -15.76 6.93
C ALA A 432 -16.81 -15.00 6.66
N VAL A 433 -15.85 -15.05 7.56
CA VAL A 433 -14.55 -14.41 7.43
C VAL A 433 -13.44 -15.44 7.52
N PHE A 434 -12.55 -15.42 6.53
CA PHE A 434 -11.26 -16.09 6.54
C PHE A 434 -10.19 -15.06 6.84
N ASN A 435 -9.52 -15.19 7.98
CA ASN A 435 -8.45 -14.25 8.40
C ASN A 435 -7.11 -14.96 8.35
N SER A 436 -6.25 -14.60 7.39
CA SER A 436 -4.87 -15.08 7.37
C SER A 436 -3.99 -14.17 8.21
N ILE A 437 -3.36 -14.76 9.23
CA ILE A 437 -2.44 -14.03 10.11
C ILE A 437 -0.97 -14.27 9.76
N SER A 438 -0.68 -14.90 8.64
CA SER A 438 0.69 -15.16 8.16
C SER A 438 1.50 -13.88 7.90
N GLY A 439 0.83 -12.80 7.50
CA GLY A 439 1.47 -11.51 7.19
C GLY A 439 1.73 -10.62 8.39
N TYR A 440 1.15 -10.91 9.55
CA TYR A 440 1.30 -10.11 10.77
C TYR A 440 2.72 -10.18 11.34
N ASP A 441 3.39 -11.29 11.12
CA ASP A 441 4.79 -11.50 11.53
C ASP A 441 5.75 -10.91 10.48
N SER A 442 5.72 -9.59 10.32
CA SER A 442 6.58 -8.89 9.37
C SER A 442 7.86 -8.39 10.04
N ALA A 443 8.90 -8.15 9.24
CA ALA A 443 10.18 -7.60 9.70
C ALA A 443 10.05 -6.28 10.50
N SER A 444 8.94 -5.55 10.31
CA SER A 444 8.62 -4.33 11.07
C SER A 444 8.26 -4.60 12.53
N LEU A 445 7.84 -5.83 12.87
CA LEU A 445 7.57 -6.26 14.25
C LEU A 445 8.83 -6.74 14.98
N HIS A 446 9.92 -7.04 14.27
CA HIS A 446 11.20 -7.49 14.83
C HIS A 446 12.07 -6.33 15.34
N THR A 447 11.48 -5.31 15.95
CA THR A 447 12.18 -4.26 16.70
C THR A 447 12.31 -4.68 18.16
N SER A 448 13.20 -4.06 18.92
CA SER A 448 13.35 -4.31 20.36
C SER A 448 12.91 -3.10 21.19
N GLY A 449 12.55 -3.32 22.46
CA GLY A 449 12.22 -2.27 23.42
C GLY A 449 10.76 -1.80 23.39
N PRO A 450 10.43 -0.65 24.02
CA PRO A 450 9.06 -0.17 24.18
C PRO A 450 8.30 0.04 22.86
N LYS A 451 9.02 0.45 21.80
CA LYS A 451 8.46 0.61 20.45
C LYS A 451 8.00 -0.72 19.85
N HIS A 452 8.67 -1.83 20.17
CA HIS A 452 8.24 -3.17 19.76
C HIS A 452 6.89 -3.52 20.37
N GLN A 453 6.72 -3.29 21.67
CA GLN A 453 5.45 -3.60 22.36
C GLN A 453 4.28 -2.82 21.75
N LYS A 454 4.42 -1.51 21.51
CA LYS A 454 3.37 -0.70 20.85
C LYS A 454 2.98 -1.25 19.48
N LYS A 455 3.95 -1.66 18.66
CA LYS A 455 3.68 -2.28 17.34
C LYS A 455 2.97 -3.63 17.45
N VAL A 456 3.35 -4.45 18.43
CA VAL A 456 2.70 -5.73 18.68
C VAL A 456 1.25 -5.51 19.13
N GLU A 457 1.01 -4.55 20.00
CA GLU A 457 -0.35 -4.22 20.46
C GLU A 457 -1.21 -3.63 19.32
N GLU A 458 -0.64 -2.79 18.46
CA GLU A 458 -1.34 -2.30 17.25
C GLU A 458 -1.69 -3.46 16.31
N ALA A 459 -0.77 -4.40 16.09
CA ALA A 459 -1.03 -5.59 15.28
C ALA A 459 -2.13 -6.48 15.91
N ARG A 460 -2.20 -6.61 17.24
CA ARG A 460 -3.31 -7.31 17.92
C ARG A 460 -4.64 -6.59 17.76
N ARG A 461 -4.67 -5.24 17.86
CA ARG A 461 -5.89 -4.46 17.55
C ARG A 461 -6.35 -4.70 16.13
N LEU A 462 -5.41 -4.75 15.19
CA LEU A 462 -5.74 -5.04 13.80
C LEU A 462 -6.28 -6.46 13.62
N LEU A 463 -5.73 -7.44 14.33
CA LEU A 463 -6.25 -8.80 14.38
C LEU A 463 -7.66 -8.84 15.01
N PHE A 464 -7.85 -8.16 16.13
CA PHE A 464 -9.17 -8.01 16.78
C PHE A 464 -10.20 -7.39 15.83
N VAL A 465 -9.85 -6.31 15.12
CA VAL A 465 -10.71 -5.71 14.10
C VAL A 465 -11.08 -6.74 13.04
N SER A 466 -10.10 -7.46 12.50
CA SER A 466 -10.34 -8.47 11.46
C SER A 466 -11.27 -9.59 11.91
N MET A 467 -11.08 -10.11 13.14
CA MET A 467 -11.91 -11.17 13.71
C MET A 467 -13.35 -10.72 13.92
N THR A 468 -13.52 -9.48 14.41
CA THR A 468 -14.85 -8.89 14.68
C THR A 468 -15.59 -8.41 13.43
N ARG A 469 -15.05 -8.64 12.23
CA ARG A 469 -15.78 -8.49 10.95
C ARG A 469 -16.68 -9.71 10.67
N ALA A 470 -16.43 -10.83 11.33
CA ALA A 470 -17.23 -12.05 11.18
C ALA A 470 -18.55 -11.96 11.95
N ARG A 471 -19.65 -12.30 11.28
CA ARG A 471 -20.98 -12.40 11.90
C ARG A 471 -21.23 -13.81 12.43
N ASP A 472 -21.07 -14.81 11.57
CA ASP A 472 -21.54 -16.18 11.82
C ASP A 472 -20.40 -17.21 11.87
N LEU A 473 -19.40 -17.06 10.99
CA LEU A 473 -18.28 -17.99 10.86
C LEU A 473 -16.95 -17.25 10.81
N LEU A 474 -16.00 -17.73 11.60
CA LEU A 474 -14.63 -17.23 11.61
C LEU A 474 -13.64 -18.38 11.39
N TYR A 475 -12.81 -18.24 10.36
CA TYR A 475 -11.67 -19.11 10.08
C TYR A 475 -10.40 -18.30 10.27
N ILE A 476 -9.50 -18.75 11.16
CA ILE A 476 -8.19 -18.14 11.36
C ILE A 476 -7.14 -19.12 10.84
N THR A 477 -6.35 -18.67 9.89
CA THR A 477 -5.26 -19.45 9.32
C THR A 477 -3.94 -18.70 9.46
N GLY A 478 -2.84 -19.43 9.42
CA GLY A 478 -1.53 -18.79 9.44
C GLY A 478 -0.40 -19.81 9.29
N GLN A 479 0.78 -19.30 8.97
CA GLN A 479 1.98 -20.12 8.95
C GLN A 479 2.56 -20.27 10.36
N TYR A 480 2.95 -21.49 10.74
CA TYR A 480 3.62 -21.74 12.01
C TYR A 480 4.94 -20.97 12.15
N VAL A 481 5.64 -20.75 11.04
CA VAL A 481 6.96 -20.14 11.00
C VAL A 481 6.96 -18.97 10.04
N ALA A 482 7.34 -17.81 10.53
CA ALA A 482 7.62 -16.62 9.71
C ALA A 482 9.11 -16.55 9.37
N TYR A 483 9.42 -15.93 8.23
CA TYR A 483 10.80 -15.68 7.82
C TYR A 483 11.21 -14.25 8.25
N GLY A 484 12.24 -14.16 9.09
CA GLY A 484 12.88 -12.90 9.44
C GLY A 484 13.81 -12.37 8.33
N PRO A 485 14.33 -11.14 8.45
CA PRO A 485 15.15 -10.49 7.43
C PRO A 485 16.52 -11.15 7.14
N LYS A 486 16.89 -12.22 7.88
CA LYS A 486 18.17 -12.96 7.72
C LYS A 486 17.95 -14.47 7.53
N ASP A 487 16.84 -14.87 6.91
CA ASP A 487 16.43 -16.29 6.84
C ASP A 487 16.26 -16.98 8.21
N ASP A 488 16.26 -16.24 9.30
CA ASP A 488 15.98 -16.76 10.62
C ASP A 488 14.50 -17.11 10.74
N ARG A 489 14.22 -18.37 11.00
CA ARG A 489 12.85 -18.86 11.21
C ARG A 489 12.41 -18.50 12.61
N THR A 490 11.37 -17.69 12.71
CA THR A 490 10.71 -17.36 13.97
C THR A 490 9.31 -17.97 14.03
N TYR A 491 8.86 -18.35 15.22
CA TYR A 491 7.49 -18.81 15.38
C TYR A 491 6.53 -17.61 15.27
N ASN A 492 5.41 -17.83 14.57
CA ASN A 492 4.37 -16.82 14.45
C ASN A 492 3.69 -16.61 15.82
N GLN A 493 4.01 -15.47 16.45
CA GLN A 493 3.53 -15.12 17.78
C GLN A 493 2.00 -15.04 17.81
N PHE A 494 1.38 -14.41 16.84
CA PHE A 494 -0.08 -14.18 16.82
C PHE A 494 -0.84 -15.51 16.59
N LEU A 495 -0.32 -16.39 15.74
CA LEU A 495 -0.91 -17.71 15.56
C LEU A 495 -0.84 -18.50 16.86
N ARG A 496 0.29 -18.45 17.58
CA ARG A 496 0.43 -19.11 18.88
C ARG A 496 -0.54 -18.56 19.90
N GLU A 497 -0.68 -17.24 20.01
CA GLU A 497 -1.64 -16.59 20.92
C GLU A 497 -3.09 -17.05 20.65
N VAL A 498 -3.48 -17.19 19.39
CA VAL A 498 -4.81 -17.69 19.01
C VAL A 498 -4.98 -19.16 19.36
N PHE A 499 -3.96 -20.00 19.14
CA PHE A 499 -4.01 -21.42 19.55
C PHE A 499 -4.16 -21.56 21.07
N GLU A 500 -3.39 -20.79 21.84
CA GLU A 500 -3.45 -20.76 23.29
C GLU A 500 -4.84 -20.29 23.80
N ALA A 501 -5.41 -19.26 23.16
CA ALA A 501 -6.73 -18.73 23.50
C ALA A 501 -7.87 -19.74 23.27
N GLU A 502 -7.72 -20.66 22.33
CA GLU A 502 -8.68 -21.72 22.00
C GLU A 502 -8.33 -23.07 22.64
N ASP A 503 -7.35 -23.14 23.55
CA ASP A 503 -6.86 -24.36 24.18
C ASP A 503 -6.42 -25.45 23.16
N ILE A 504 -5.93 -25.04 22.00
CA ILE A 504 -5.44 -25.93 20.95
C ILE A 504 -3.93 -26.09 21.10
N PRO A 505 -3.38 -27.33 21.13
CA PRO A 505 -1.94 -27.51 21.17
C PRO A 505 -1.24 -26.90 19.96
N TYR A 506 -0.32 -25.97 20.19
CA TYR A 506 0.51 -25.38 19.15
C TYR A 506 1.63 -26.34 18.78
N CYS A 507 1.50 -27.03 17.62
CA CYS A 507 2.45 -28.03 17.18
C CYS A 507 3.04 -27.63 15.81
N PRO A 508 4.17 -26.90 15.78
CA PRO A 508 4.81 -26.43 14.55
C PRO A 508 5.57 -27.54 13.79
N VAL A 509 5.63 -28.76 14.28
CA VAL A 509 6.34 -29.87 13.62
C VAL A 509 5.45 -30.45 12.52
N ASP A 510 5.95 -30.38 11.27
CA ASP A 510 5.27 -30.99 10.11
C ASP A 510 5.32 -32.53 10.26
N PRO A 511 4.18 -33.22 10.39
CA PRO A 511 4.16 -34.69 10.42
C PRO A 511 4.78 -35.34 9.19
N ASN A 512 4.90 -34.60 8.07
CA ASN A 512 5.51 -35.04 6.82
C ASN A 512 6.94 -34.50 6.61
N GLU A 513 7.56 -33.89 7.61
CA GLU A 513 8.90 -33.30 7.48
C GLU A 513 9.96 -34.34 7.03
N GLY A 514 9.83 -35.56 7.51
CA GLY A 514 10.66 -36.70 7.08
C GLY A 514 10.52 -37.07 5.61
N LEU A 515 9.31 -36.99 5.07
CA LEU A 515 9.01 -37.27 3.65
C LEU A 515 9.52 -36.12 2.76
N LYS A 516 9.30 -34.88 3.16
CA LYS A 516 9.83 -33.69 2.46
C LYS A 516 11.35 -33.64 2.47
N ALA A 517 11.99 -34.05 3.55
CA ALA A 517 13.46 -34.17 3.62
C ALA A 517 14.00 -35.24 2.65
N GLN A 518 13.31 -36.37 2.50
CA GLN A 518 13.64 -37.40 1.53
C GLN A 518 13.44 -36.93 0.07
N GLU A 519 12.34 -36.21 -0.21
CA GLU A 519 12.10 -35.62 -1.53
C GLU A 519 13.11 -34.53 -1.88
N ARG A 520 13.49 -33.66 -0.91
CA ARG A 520 14.57 -32.68 -1.09
C ARG A 520 15.91 -33.35 -1.38
N LYS A 521 16.24 -34.44 -0.66
CA LYS A 521 17.45 -35.24 -0.96
C LYS A 521 17.38 -35.88 -2.34
N LYS A 522 16.22 -36.44 -2.76
CA LYS A 522 16.02 -36.96 -4.11
C LYS A 522 16.18 -35.88 -5.18
N ARG A 523 15.54 -34.69 -5.01
CA ARG A 523 15.68 -33.55 -5.94
C ARG A 523 17.11 -32.99 -5.99
N ALA A 524 17.81 -32.97 -4.86
CA ALA A 524 19.22 -32.54 -4.79
C ALA A 524 20.13 -33.59 -5.51
N ALA A 525 19.87 -34.88 -5.34
CA ALA A 525 20.58 -35.95 -6.03
C ALA A 525 20.33 -35.90 -7.55
N THR A 526 19.06 -35.67 -7.97
CA THR A 526 18.72 -35.51 -9.40
C THR A 526 19.36 -34.25 -10.01
N ARG A 527 19.43 -33.14 -9.25
CA ARG A 527 20.14 -31.91 -9.69
C ARG A 527 21.66 -32.11 -9.75
N ARG A 528 22.23 -32.96 -8.89
CA ARG A 528 23.64 -33.31 -8.94
C ARG A 528 23.96 -34.19 -10.15
N SER A 529 23.13 -35.21 -10.41
CA SER A 529 23.29 -36.07 -11.60
C SER A 529 23.04 -35.31 -12.92
N SER A 530 22.09 -34.35 -12.95
CA SER A 530 21.89 -33.49 -14.13
C SER A 530 23.00 -32.45 -14.32
N ARG A 531 23.68 -32.01 -13.23
CA ARG A 531 24.88 -31.19 -13.34
C ARG A 531 26.11 -31.98 -13.80
N GLU A 532 26.24 -33.22 -13.38
CA GLU A 532 27.31 -34.12 -13.82
C GLU A 532 27.09 -34.62 -15.27
N ALA A 533 25.82 -34.71 -15.73
CA ALA A 533 25.46 -35.02 -17.11
C ALA A 533 25.49 -33.80 -18.07
N GLY A 534 25.54 -32.58 -17.53
CA GLY A 534 25.43 -31.31 -18.27
C GLY A 534 26.75 -30.57 -18.52
N SER A 535 27.90 -31.13 -18.20
CA SER A 535 29.21 -30.54 -18.51
C SER A 535 29.70 -30.86 -19.91
N HIS A 536 28.87 -30.66 -20.94
CA HIS A 536 29.36 -30.39 -22.28
C HIS A 536 29.43 -28.87 -22.46
N GLU A 537 30.63 -28.32 -22.30
CA GLU A 537 30.91 -26.93 -22.67
C GLU A 537 30.52 -26.70 -24.12
N MET A 538 29.63 -25.78 -24.37
CA MET A 538 29.35 -25.30 -25.73
C MET A 538 30.66 -24.79 -26.36
N THR A 539 30.95 -25.23 -27.54
CA THR A 539 32.12 -24.74 -28.31
C THR A 539 31.93 -23.24 -28.60
N ASP A 540 33.04 -22.51 -28.78
CA ASP A 540 33.01 -21.08 -29.09
C ASP A 540 32.20 -20.75 -30.36
N ALA A 541 32.12 -21.68 -31.31
CA ALA A 541 31.27 -21.58 -32.49
C ALA A 541 29.76 -21.63 -32.15
N GLN A 542 29.37 -22.49 -31.21
CA GLN A 542 27.96 -22.58 -30.75
C GLN A 542 27.56 -21.38 -29.91
N LYS A 543 28.47 -20.81 -29.10
CA LYS A 543 28.27 -19.53 -28.38
C LYS A 543 28.12 -18.36 -29.34
N ALA A 544 28.90 -18.34 -30.43
CA ALA A 544 28.81 -17.31 -31.45
C ALA A 544 27.50 -17.37 -32.25
N GLU A 545 27.02 -18.58 -32.55
CA GLU A 545 25.73 -18.81 -33.24
C GLU A 545 24.54 -18.44 -32.35
N TYR A 546 24.53 -18.84 -31.07
CA TYR A 546 23.52 -18.43 -30.09
C TYR A 546 23.47 -16.91 -29.92
N ASN A 547 24.63 -16.25 -29.83
CA ASN A 547 24.71 -14.77 -29.72
C ASN A 547 24.28 -14.07 -31.03
N ARG A 548 24.41 -14.66 -32.20
CA ARG A 548 23.85 -14.12 -33.45
C ARG A 548 22.34 -14.25 -33.52
N GLN A 549 21.78 -15.38 -33.10
CA GLN A 549 20.32 -15.60 -33.07
C GLN A 549 19.63 -14.70 -32.04
N VAL A 550 20.23 -14.47 -30.86
CA VAL A 550 19.72 -13.57 -29.83
C VAL A 550 19.83 -12.09 -30.20
N LYS A 551 20.91 -11.69 -30.93
CA LYS A 551 21.05 -10.31 -31.43
C LYS A 551 20.19 -10.00 -32.66
N GLY A 552 19.73 -11.01 -33.40
CA GLY A 552 18.85 -10.81 -34.56
C GLY A 552 17.36 -10.62 -34.24
N ALA A 553 16.94 -10.94 -33.00
CA ALA A 553 15.53 -10.93 -32.62
C ALA A 553 15.09 -9.72 -31.77
N SER A 554 15.98 -8.81 -31.40
CA SER A 554 15.67 -7.74 -30.44
C SER A 554 16.25 -6.39 -30.80
N GLN A 555 15.95 -5.83 -31.96
CA GLN A 555 16.18 -4.40 -32.20
C GLN A 555 15.32 -3.86 -33.36
N LEU A 556 14.02 -3.70 -33.11
CA LEU A 556 13.31 -2.57 -33.67
C LEU A 556 12.97 -1.67 -32.47
N SER A 557 13.73 -0.61 -32.28
CA SER A 557 13.38 0.41 -31.31
C SER A 557 12.03 1.02 -31.72
N ILE A 558 11.26 1.53 -30.76
CA ILE A 558 10.01 2.29 -31.06
C ILE A 558 10.29 3.39 -32.09
N PHE A 559 11.51 3.94 -32.07
CA PHE A 559 11.99 5.00 -32.96
C PHE A 559 12.25 4.48 -34.38
N ASP A 560 12.79 3.26 -34.55
CA ASP A 560 12.96 2.63 -35.86
C ASP A 560 11.61 2.30 -36.50
N ALA A 561 10.62 1.92 -35.70
CA ALA A 561 9.25 1.70 -36.16
C ALA A 561 8.57 3.03 -36.54
N LEU A 562 8.82 4.11 -35.80
CA LEU A 562 8.31 5.46 -36.09
C LEU A 562 8.97 6.03 -37.36
N ASP A 563 10.29 5.92 -37.48
CA ASP A 563 11.04 6.38 -38.65
C ASP A 563 10.66 5.61 -39.92
N SER A 564 10.42 4.31 -39.80
CA SER A 564 9.92 3.46 -40.89
C SER A 564 8.49 3.79 -41.29
N TYR A 565 7.63 4.14 -40.33
CA TYR A 565 6.25 4.56 -40.57
C TYR A 565 6.19 5.94 -41.23
N LEU A 566 6.98 6.91 -40.77
CA LEU A 566 7.04 8.26 -41.35
C LEU A 566 7.65 8.24 -42.77
N LYS A 567 8.65 7.37 -43.02
CA LYS A 567 9.22 7.17 -44.37
C LYS A 567 8.23 6.48 -45.32
N ASN A 568 7.41 5.58 -44.86
CA ASN A 568 6.40 4.92 -45.69
C ASN A 568 5.22 5.84 -46.02
N GLN A 569 4.87 6.79 -45.16
CA GLN A 569 3.84 7.78 -45.47
C GLN A 569 4.34 8.85 -46.49
N ALA A 570 5.57 9.31 -46.37
CA ALA A 570 6.18 10.22 -47.31
C ALA A 570 6.42 9.64 -48.73
N ALA A 571 6.22 8.34 -48.91
CA ALA A 571 6.28 7.62 -50.19
C ALA A 571 4.90 7.41 -50.84
N HIS A 572 3.81 7.81 -50.15
CA HIS A 572 2.42 7.67 -50.64
C HIS A 572 1.71 9.01 -50.85
N ASP A 573 2.36 10.15 -50.59
CA ASP A 573 2.04 11.49 -51.06
C ASP A 573 2.98 11.86 -52.24
#